data_6a3a3fd510d25253922fd486623335f9
#
_entry.id   6a3a3fd510d25253922fd486623335f9
#
_cell.length_a   1.000
_cell.length_b   1.000
_cell.length_c   1.000
_cell.angle_alpha   90.00
_cell.angle_beta   90.00
_cell.angle_gamma   90.00
#
_symmetry.space_group_name_H-M   'P 1'
#
loop_
_entity.id
_entity.type
_entity.pdbx_description
1 polymer ?
#
loop_
_entity_poly.entity_id
_entity_poly.type
_entity_poly.pdbx_seq_one_letter_code
_entity_poly.pdbx_strand_id
1 'polypeptide(L)'
;MLPNILIFSIILEVCSYHKLQLSNMEIKFTSLHQVDHHLNNVEEIDIENQSEDLINYTQRLITEITEGTSKRKFNFRRDTTEVRSVLGQFMGGNYSGKDANAKRLLGVEKTTQAAIAHLGNEIQKGSLFQAHILDGDSDIIVISKADQIRFLDEDDFNLKSGLPYEKKIFKAFLVRFEAGKAKETFVYDTTTRLATYWWDTFLELDELYTSEYNTKTALKLLDSKVFNNMKKKFPADHTRIRNKAVGYFQSQNQFEMGSFLEATLNNYVPIESELPKTAIIEKIRNLPERYNFDSQFPIAEDQVTSRKVKSKINLTDKVDLIIKENIPELDSTISGFLDKENRKYIIIRTDTGYEHFKGNTLEISEEE
;
A
#
# COMPACT_ATOMS: atom_id res chain seq x y z
N MET A 1 19.20 23.62 26.22
CA MET A 1 18.20 24.30 25.38
C MET A 1 18.78 24.45 23.99
N LEU A 2 18.46 23.53 23.06
CA LEU A 2 18.56 23.66 21.60
C LEU A 2 18.56 22.25 20.95
N PRO A 3 17.38 21.63 20.74
CA PRO A 3 17.22 20.77 19.56
C PRO A 3 15.92 21.02 18.78
N ASN A 4 15.07 22.00 19.11
CA ASN A 4 13.78 22.17 18.46
C ASN A 4 13.81 23.01 17.15
N ILE A 5 14.92 23.69 16.83
CA ILE A 5 15.00 24.53 15.64
C ILE A 5 15.28 23.71 14.38
N LEU A 6 16.02 22.60 14.49
CA LEU A 6 16.35 21.76 13.32
C LEU A 6 15.15 20.94 12.83
N ILE A 7 14.28 20.47 13.72
CA ILE A 7 13.08 19.70 13.36
C ILE A 7 12.03 20.61 12.70
N PHE A 8 11.90 21.86 13.15
CA PHE A 8 11.00 22.84 12.52
C PHE A 8 11.46 23.26 11.11
N SER A 9 12.77 23.32 10.87
CA SER A 9 13.32 23.65 9.55
C SER A 9 13.07 22.53 8.53
N ILE A 10 13.22 21.26 8.92
CA ILE A 10 12.96 20.11 8.05
C ILE A 10 11.47 19.96 7.74
N ILE A 11 10.58 20.21 8.70
CA ILE A 11 9.12 20.18 8.49
C ILE A 11 8.69 21.34 7.57
N LEU A 12 9.29 22.52 7.67
CA LEU A 12 9.01 23.65 6.79
C LEU A 12 9.55 23.45 5.37
N GLU A 13 10.69 22.79 5.19
CA GLU A 13 11.20 22.44 3.84
C GLU A 13 10.35 21.37 3.18
N VAL A 14 9.92 20.33 3.89
CA VAL A 14 9.00 19.31 3.36
C VAL A 14 7.64 19.92 3.02
N CYS A 15 7.09 20.78 3.88
CA CYS A 15 5.86 21.52 3.57
C CYS A 15 6.01 22.50 2.40
N SER A 16 7.18 23.14 2.23
CA SER A 16 7.40 24.05 1.09
C SER A 16 7.63 23.29 -0.22
N TYR A 17 8.23 22.11 -0.19
CA TYR A 17 8.39 21.23 -1.37
C TYR A 17 7.02 20.66 -1.82
N HIS A 18 6.16 20.25 -0.89
CA HIS A 18 4.78 19.83 -1.20
C HIS A 18 3.91 20.98 -1.75
N LYS A 19 4.05 22.18 -1.18
CA LYS A 19 3.36 23.39 -1.71
C LYS A 19 3.83 23.77 -3.13
N LEU A 20 5.08 23.52 -3.48
CA LEU A 20 5.63 23.79 -4.81
C LEU A 20 5.13 22.79 -5.88
N GLN A 21 4.84 21.54 -5.52
CA GLN A 21 4.24 20.58 -6.47
C GLN A 21 2.76 20.85 -6.76
N LEU A 22 1.99 21.35 -5.80
CA LEU A 22 0.60 21.76 -6.01
C LEU A 22 0.47 23.12 -6.73
N SER A 23 1.52 23.92 -6.80
CA SER A 23 1.48 25.27 -7.39
C SER A 23 1.23 25.33 -8.89
N ASN A 24 1.35 24.18 -9.60
CA ASN A 24 1.13 24.09 -11.05
C ASN A 24 -0.13 23.29 -11.44
N MET A 25 -0.85 22.72 -10.48
CA MET A 25 -2.07 21.98 -10.75
C MET A 25 -3.30 22.90 -10.77
N GLU A 26 -4.06 22.86 -11.87
CA GLU A 26 -5.31 23.61 -12.02
C GLU A 26 -6.48 22.63 -12.08
N ILE A 27 -7.41 22.74 -11.13
CA ILE A 27 -8.66 21.96 -11.14
C ILE A 27 -9.60 22.58 -12.17
N LYS A 28 -9.89 21.85 -13.24
CA LYS A 28 -10.79 22.29 -14.32
C LYS A 28 -12.24 21.91 -14.06
N PHE A 29 -12.46 20.83 -13.32
CA PHE A 29 -13.79 20.30 -13.10
C PHE A 29 -13.80 19.39 -11.89
N THR A 30 -14.89 19.44 -11.12
CA THR A 30 -15.24 18.44 -10.10
C THR A 30 -16.73 18.10 -10.18
N SER A 31 -17.09 16.89 -9.82
CA SER A 31 -18.48 16.49 -9.55
C SER A 31 -18.57 15.45 -8.46
N LEU A 32 -19.69 15.45 -7.76
CA LEU A 32 -20.00 14.49 -6.70
C LEU A 32 -21.41 13.95 -6.94
N HIS A 33 -21.55 12.63 -6.97
CA HIS A 33 -22.85 11.97 -7.07
C HIS A 33 -23.03 11.02 -5.90
N GLN A 34 -24.17 11.09 -5.24
CA GLN A 34 -24.59 10.04 -4.33
C GLN A 34 -25.11 8.85 -5.15
N VAL A 35 -24.59 7.66 -4.90
CA VAL A 35 -24.97 6.41 -5.57
C VAL A 35 -25.54 5.45 -4.53
N ASP A 36 -26.82 5.12 -4.66
CA ASP A 36 -27.54 4.22 -3.76
C ASP A 36 -28.19 3.10 -4.56
N HIS A 37 -27.58 1.92 -4.55
CA HIS A 37 -28.07 0.76 -5.28
C HIS A 37 -29.29 0.12 -4.62
N HIS A 38 -29.57 0.36 -3.32
CA HIS A 38 -30.78 -0.11 -2.65
C HIS A 38 -32.01 0.68 -3.09
N LEU A 39 -31.88 2.02 -3.18
CA LEU A 39 -32.94 2.89 -3.63
C LEU A 39 -32.99 3.02 -5.16
N ASN A 40 -32.02 2.42 -5.87
CA ASN A 40 -31.85 2.55 -7.31
C ASN A 40 -31.78 4.03 -7.76
N ASN A 41 -31.02 4.83 -7.02
CA ASN A 41 -30.94 6.27 -7.20
C ASN A 41 -29.51 6.76 -7.41
N VAL A 42 -29.39 7.77 -8.29
CA VAL A 42 -28.18 8.58 -8.47
C VAL A 42 -28.60 10.03 -8.37
N GLU A 43 -27.96 10.79 -7.49
CA GLU A 43 -28.23 12.20 -7.27
C GLU A 43 -26.94 12.99 -7.32
N GLU A 44 -26.90 14.04 -8.12
CA GLU A 44 -25.75 14.97 -8.15
C GLU A 44 -25.82 15.91 -6.96
N ILE A 45 -24.69 16.08 -6.26
CA ILE A 45 -24.52 17.01 -5.15
C ILE A 45 -23.77 18.23 -5.68
N ASP A 46 -24.38 19.39 -5.55
CA ASP A 46 -23.76 20.66 -5.91
C ASP A 46 -22.68 21.04 -4.87
N ILE A 47 -21.41 20.78 -5.18
CA ILE A 47 -20.29 20.99 -4.26
C ILE A 47 -20.11 22.47 -3.90
N GLU A 48 -20.31 23.37 -4.87
CA GLU A 48 -20.04 24.81 -4.71
C GLU A 48 -21.02 25.49 -3.75
N ASN A 49 -22.25 24.98 -3.69
CA ASN A 49 -23.32 25.51 -2.82
C ASN A 49 -23.48 24.73 -1.51
N GLN A 50 -22.54 23.82 -1.20
CA GLN A 50 -22.51 23.07 0.06
C GLN A 50 -21.58 23.71 1.09
N SER A 51 -21.35 22.99 2.19
CA SER A 51 -20.50 23.45 3.28
C SER A 51 -19.02 23.55 2.87
N GLU A 52 -18.28 24.45 3.52
CA GLU A 52 -16.82 24.54 3.39
C GLU A 52 -16.14 23.20 3.70
N ASP A 53 -16.70 22.40 4.60
CA ASP A 53 -16.19 21.08 4.94
C ASP A 53 -16.23 20.11 3.75
N LEU A 54 -17.28 20.17 2.91
CA LEU A 54 -17.36 19.35 1.72
C LEU A 54 -16.32 19.79 0.67
N ILE A 55 -16.12 21.08 0.50
CA ILE A 55 -15.08 21.61 -0.39
C ILE A 55 -13.70 21.14 0.07
N ASN A 56 -13.40 21.28 1.35
CA ASN A 56 -12.13 20.82 1.96
C ASN A 56 -11.96 19.30 1.84
N TYR A 57 -13.03 18.55 2.02
CA TYR A 57 -13.02 17.09 1.84
C TYR A 57 -12.65 16.68 0.41
N THR A 58 -13.26 17.31 -0.60
CA THR A 58 -12.96 17.00 -2.01
C THR A 58 -11.55 17.40 -2.42
N GLN A 59 -11.04 18.53 -1.95
CA GLN A 59 -9.65 18.95 -2.17
C GLN A 59 -8.65 17.98 -1.54
N ARG A 60 -8.92 17.56 -0.29
CA ARG A 60 -8.10 16.56 0.38
C ARG A 60 -8.11 15.22 -0.37
N LEU A 61 -9.26 14.79 -0.86
CA LEU A 61 -9.38 13.56 -1.63
C LEU A 61 -8.53 13.60 -2.91
N ILE A 62 -8.52 14.71 -3.64
CA ILE A 62 -7.64 14.92 -4.80
C ILE A 62 -6.17 14.75 -4.38
N THR A 63 -5.73 15.47 -3.34
CA THR A 63 -4.35 15.41 -2.85
C THR A 63 -3.95 13.98 -2.48
N GLU A 64 -4.77 13.29 -1.70
CA GLU A 64 -4.50 11.92 -1.27
C GLU A 64 -4.39 10.94 -2.43
N ILE A 65 -5.20 11.10 -3.48
CA ILE A 65 -5.18 10.21 -4.64
C ILE A 65 -3.99 10.53 -5.55
N THR A 66 -3.68 11.80 -5.77
CA THR A 66 -2.57 12.21 -6.65
C THR A 66 -1.21 11.90 -6.03
N GLU A 67 -1.04 12.11 -4.72
CA GLU A 67 0.20 11.91 -3.98
C GLU A 67 0.34 10.49 -3.40
N GLY A 68 -0.73 9.71 -3.37
CA GLY A 68 -0.74 8.36 -2.79
C GLY A 68 0.34 7.45 -3.36
N THR A 69 1.06 6.76 -2.47
CA THR A 69 2.18 5.87 -2.83
C THR A 69 1.76 4.42 -3.08
N SER A 70 0.60 4.01 -2.58
CA SER A 70 0.10 2.63 -2.69
C SER A 70 -0.80 2.52 -3.91
N LYS A 71 -0.20 2.21 -5.06
CA LYS A 71 -0.88 2.18 -6.36
C LYS A 71 -0.63 0.87 -7.08
N ARG A 72 -1.64 0.37 -7.78
CA ARG A 72 -1.55 -0.74 -8.71
C ARG A 72 -1.74 -0.22 -10.13
N LYS A 73 -0.89 -0.66 -11.05
CA LYS A 73 -0.86 -0.19 -12.45
C LYS A 73 -1.79 -1.03 -13.32
N PHE A 74 -2.53 -0.34 -14.18
CA PHE A 74 -3.48 -0.95 -15.11
C PHE A 74 -3.34 -0.35 -16.51
N ASN A 75 -3.97 -1.00 -17.48
CA ASN A 75 -4.20 -0.47 -18.80
C ASN A 75 -5.71 -0.45 -19.07
N PHE A 76 -6.19 0.46 -19.90
CA PHE A 76 -7.53 0.34 -20.44
C PHE A 76 -7.61 -0.91 -21.32
N ARG A 77 -8.67 -1.70 -21.13
CA ARG A 77 -8.93 -2.90 -21.95
C ARG A 77 -9.05 -2.56 -23.42
N ARG A 78 -9.66 -1.41 -23.72
CA ARG A 78 -9.80 -0.82 -25.07
C ARG A 78 -9.97 0.68 -24.95
N ASP A 79 -9.56 1.43 -25.98
CA ASP A 79 -9.79 2.88 -26.04
C ASP A 79 -11.26 3.29 -26.20
N THR A 80 -12.13 2.32 -26.53
CA THR A 80 -13.57 2.51 -26.78
C THR A 80 -14.44 2.02 -25.61
N THR A 81 -13.86 1.70 -24.46
CA THR A 81 -14.65 1.39 -23.26
C THR A 81 -15.46 2.60 -22.82
N GLU A 82 -16.57 2.36 -22.12
CA GLU A 82 -17.54 3.40 -21.80
C GLU A 82 -16.90 4.50 -20.95
N VAL A 83 -16.23 4.10 -19.84
CA VAL A 83 -15.53 5.08 -18.97
C VAL A 83 -14.43 5.79 -19.75
N ARG A 84 -13.59 5.09 -20.53
CA ARG A 84 -12.50 5.70 -21.30
C ARG A 84 -13.02 6.75 -22.29
N SER A 85 -14.18 6.50 -22.90
CA SER A 85 -14.84 7.43 -23.83
C SER A 85 -15.30 8.71 -23.12
N VAL A 86 -15.86 8.58 -21.91
CA VAL A 86 -16.24 9.74 -21.07
C VAL A 86 -14.99 10.55 -20.67
N LEU A 87 -13.88 9.89 -20.30
CA LEU A 87 -12.64 10.59 -19.97
C LEU A 87 -12.08 11.37 -21.18
N GLY A 88 -12.26 10.84 -22.38
CA GLY A 88 -11.94 11.55 -23.63
C GLY A 88 -12.72 12.86 -23.80
N GLN A 89 -14.00 12.87 -23.40
CA GLN A 89 -14.80 14.08 -23.38
C GLN A 89 -14.31 15.09 -22.35
N PHE A 90 -13.92 14.64 -21.16
CA PHE A 90 -13.39 15.51 -20.09
C PHE A 90 -12.13 16.26 -20.54
N MET A 91 -11.19 15.60 -21.20
CA MET A 91 -10.01 16.25 -21.80
C MET A 91 -10.37 17.32 -22.84
N GLY A 92 -11.48 17.16 -23.52
CA GLY A 92 -12.03 18.16 -24.45
C GLY A 92 -12.87 19.26 -23.77
N GLY A 93 -12.94 19.30 -22.45
CA GLY A 93 -13.74 20.27 -21.69
C GLY A 93 -15.25 19.99 -21.68
N ASN A 94 -15.67 18.81 -22.16
CA ASN A 94 -17.07 18.39 -22.11
C ASN A 94 -17.30 17.44 -20.94
N TYR A 95 -17.99 17.91 -19.92
CA TYR A 95 -18.23 17.16 -18.68
C TYR A 95 -19.64 16.54 -18.60
N SER A 96 -20.41 16.54 -19.68
CA SER A 96 -21.76 15.96 -19.71
C SER A 96 -21.81 14.46 -19.42
N GLY A 97 -20.69 13.75 -19.62
CA GLY A 97 -20.55 12.32 -19.33
C GLY A 97 -20.44 11.96 -17.84
N LYS A 98 -20.35 12.92 -16.91
CA LYS A 98 -20.26 12.68 -15.46
C LYS A 98 -21.39 11.81 -14.93
N ASP A 99 -22.62 12.07 -15.38
CA ASP A 99 -23.81 11.33 -14.98
C ASP A 99 -23.83 9.90 -15.56
N ALA A 100 -23.25 9.71 -16.75
CA ALA A 100 -23.12 8.38 -17.35
C ALA A 100 -22.24 7.47 -16.50
N ASN A 101 -21.10 7.97 -16.01
CA ASN A 101 -20.25 7.23 -15.09
C ASN A 101 -20.98 6.87 -13.78
N ALA A 102 -21.75 7.81 -13.21
CA ALA A 102 -22.48 7.55 -11.97
C ALA A 102 -23.61 6.50 -12.15
N LYS A 103 -24.37 6.59 -13.26
CA LYS A 103 -25.39 5.59 -13.62
C LYS A 103 -24.78 4.22 -13.94
N ARG A 104 -23.62 4.20 -14.61
CA ARG A 104 -22.88 2.96 -14.86
C ARG A 104 -22.47 2.30 -13.55
N LEU A 105 -21.89 3.08 -12.58
CA LEU A 105 -21.52 2.56 -11.28
C LEU A 105 -22.71 1.96 -10.55
N LEU A 106 -23.87 2.64 -10.55
CA LEU A 106 -25.11 2.12 -9.98
C LEU A 106 -25.47 0.76 -10.56
N GLY A 107 -25.44 0.61 -11.90
CA GLY A 107 -25.74 -0.65 -12.58
C GLY A 107 -24.78 -1.77 -12.20
N VAL A 108 -23.48 -1.47 -12.13
CA VAL A 108 -22.43 -2.41 -11.73
C VAL A 108 -22.62 -2.85 -10.28
N GLU A 109 -22.89 -1.92 -9.37
CA GLU A 109 -23.11 -2.25 -7.95
C GLU A 109 -24.34 -3.13 -7.74
N LYS A 110 -25.44 -2.84 -8.44
CA LYS A 110 -26.66 -3.68 -8.41
C LYS A 110 -26.36 -5.11 -8.86
N THR A 111 -25.69 -5.26 -10.00
CA THR A 111 -25.37 -6.58 -10.54
C THR A 111 -24.42 -7.34 -9.60
N THR A 112 -23.41 -6.65 -9.09
CA THR A 112 -22.44 -7.25 -8.16
C THR A 112 -23.12 -7.63 -6.85
N GLN A 113 -23.95 -6.76 -6.27
CA GLN A 113 -24.71 -7.04 -5.04
C GLN A 113 -25.60 -8.28 -5.20
N ALA A 114 -26.30 -8.40 -6.31
CA ALA A 114 -27.12 -9.58 -6.59
C ALA A 114 -26.27 -10.87 -6.64
N ALA A 115 -25.05 -10.79 -7.18
CA ALA A 115 -24.15 -11.94 -7.28
C ALA A 115 -23.57 -12.36 -5.92
N ILE A 116 -23.31 -11.43 -5.00
CA ILE A 116 -22.65 -11.71 -3.71
C ILE A 116 -23.62 -11.79 -2.51
N ALA A 117 -24.92 -11.53 -2.70
CA ALA A 117 -25.91 -11.51 -1.63
C ALA A 117 -25.95 -12.84 -0.84
N HIS A 118 -25.75 -13.97 -1.51
CA HIS A 118 -25.73 -15.30 -0.89
C HIS A 118 -24.53 -15.52 0.06
N LEU A 119 -23.49 -14.67 -0.01
CA LEU A 119 -22.30 -14.74 0.84
C LEU A 119 -22.44 -13.90 2.12
N GLY A 120 -23.58 -13.21 2.30
CA GLY A 120 -23.77 -12.28 3.42
C GLY A 120 -22.94 -10.99 3.32
N ASN A 121 -22.34 -10.73 2.17
CA ASN A 121 -21.57 -9.52 1.90
C ASN A 121 -22.45 -8.45 1.27
N GLU A 122 -22.19 -7.20 1.63
CA GLU A 122 -22.94 -6.05 1.13
C GLU A 122 -21.99 -4.99 0.56
N ILE A 123 -22.30 -4.49 -0.65
CA ILE A 123 -21.66 -3.31 -1.20
C ILE A 123 -22.23 -2.10 -0.48
N GLN A 124 -21.36 -1.32 0.14
CA GLN A 124 -21.81 -0.10 0.80
C GLN A 124 -22.22 0.96 -0.23
N LYS A 125 -23.35 1.64 0.03
CA LYS A 125 -23.68 2.83 -0.74
C LYS A 125 -22.60 3.89 -0.52
N GLY A 126 -22.43 4.78 -1.47
CA GLY A 126 -21.35 5.74 -1.39
C GLY A 126 -21.55 6.94 -2.32
N SER A 127 -20.50 7.72 -2.43
CA SER A 127 -20.46 8.87 -3.32
C SER A 127 -19.36 8.69 -4.37
N LEU A 128 -19.70 8.92 -5.63
CA LEU A 128 -18.76 8.96 -6.75
C LEU A 128 -18.28 10.39 -6.93
N PHE A 129 -17.00 10.61 -6.68
CA PHE A 129 -16.30 11.86 -6.96
C PHE A 129 -15.54 11.74 -8.27
N GLN A 130 -15.58 12.78 -9.11
CA GLN A 130 -14.84 12.86 -10.35
C GLN A 130 -14.16 14.23 -10.45
N ALA A 131 -12.91 14.26 -10.90
CA ALA A 131 -12.16 15.51 -11.10
C ALA A 131 -11.31 15.44 -12.37
N HIS A 132 -11.20 16.60 -13.04
CA HIS A 132 -10.25 16.84 -14.12
C HIS A 132 -9.28 17.94 -13.68
N ILE A 133 -8.00 17.67 -13.75
CA ILE A 133 -6.91 18.51 -13.26
C ILE A 133 -5.89 18.66 -14.38
N LEU A 134 -5.43 19.86 -14.63
CA LEU A 134 -4.25 20.12 -15.48
C LEU A 134 -3.00 20.19 -14.60
N ASP A 135 -1.95 19.53 -15.03
CA ASP A 135 -0.61 19.55 -14.45
C ASP A 135 0.39 19.79 -15.59
N GLY A 136 0.69 21.07 -15.85
CA GLY A 136 1.41 21.47 -17.05
C GLY A 136 0.65 21.09 -18.32
N ASP A 137 1.29 20.30 -19.18
CA ASP A 137 0.69 19.79 -20.42
C ASP A 137 -0.02 18.43 -20.26
N SER A 138 -0.18 17.95 -19.04
CA SER A 138 -0.84 16.67 -18.74
C SER A 138 -2.25 16.88 -18.21
N ASP A 139 -3.19 16.08 -18.71
CA ASP A 139 -4.53 15.95 -18.11
C ASP A 139 -4.49 14.81 -17.08
N ILE A 140 -4.85 15.11 -15.83
CA ILE A 140 -5.04 14.11 -14.78
C ILE A 140 -6.53 13.99 -14.53
N ILE A 141 -7.07 12.77 -14.65
CA ILE A 141 -8.46 12.51 -14.28
C ILE A 141 -8.49 11.56 -13.10
N VAL A 142 -9.27 11.95 -12.10
CA VAL A 142 -9.51 11.17 -10.88
C VAL A 142 -10.98 10.76 -10.86
N ILE A 143 -11.23 9.49 -10.57
CA ILE A 143 -12.55 8.97 -10.19
C ILE A 143 -12.39 8.24 -8.85
N SER A 144 -13.21 8.59 -7.87
CA SER A 144 -13.17 7.94 -6.56
C SER A 144 -14.56 7.62 -6.05
N LYS A 145 -14.73 6.44 -5.48
CA LYS A 145 -15.91 6.08 -4.71
C LYS A 145 -15.57 6.08 -3.22
N ALA A 146 -16.18 6.97 -2.46
CA ALA A 146 -16.14 6.96 -1.01
C ALA A 146 -17.36 6.21 -0.45
N ASP A 147 -17.11 5.13 0.29
CA ASP A 147 -18.17 4.34 0.91
C ASP A 147 -18.70 5.08 2.15
N GLN A 148 -20.03 5.11 2.32
CA GLN A 148 -20.66 5.69 3.51
C GLN A 148 -20.49 4.75 4.71
N ILE A 149 -20.26 5.36 5.87
CA ILE A 149 -20.25 4.66 7.16
C ILE A 149 -21.52 4.97 7.95
N ARG A 150 -21.91 4.03 8.81
CA ARG A 150 -23.00 4.22 9.77
C ARG A 150 -22.39 4.64 11.12
N PHE A 151 -23.02 5.62 11.75
CA PHE A 151 -22.63 6.08 13.08
C PHE A 151 -23.85 6.47 13.88
N LEU A 152 -23.73 6.46 15.21
CA LEU A 152 -24.74 7.03 16.11
C LEU A 152 -24.44 8.53 16.24
N ASP A 153 -25.42 9.34 15.94
CA ASP A 153 -25.33 10.77 16.10
C ASP A 153 -25.33 11.12 17.62
N GLU A 154 -24.51 12.07 18.03
CA GLU A 154 -24.34 12.40 19.45
C GLU A 154 -25.50 13.20 20.05
N ASP A 155 -26.28 13.90 19.21
CA ASP A 155 -27.37 14.73 19.67
C ASP A 155 -28.66 13.93 19.95
N ASP A 156 -28.99 12.98 19.03
CA ASP A 156 -30.27 12.28 19.07
C ASP A 156 -30.11 10.74 19.21
N PHE A 157 -28.88 10.24 19.22
CA PHE A 157 -28.53 8.80 19.26
C PHE A 157 -29.20 7.94 18.18
N ASN A 158 -29.65 8.59 17.10
CA ASN A 158 -30.19 7.90 15.94
C ASN A 158 -29.05 7.42 15.02
N LEU A 159 -29.31 6.30 14.33
CA LEU A 159 -28.37 5.77 13.35
C LEU A 159 -28.41 6.64 12.10
N LYS A 160 -27.32 7.35 11.84
CA LYS A 160 -27.09 8.15 10.63
C LYS A 160 -26.06 7.50 9.73
N SER A 161 -25.98 7.89 8.48
CA SER A 161 -24.91 7.50 7.58
C SER A 161 -24.32 8.73 6.91
N GLY A 162 -22.99 8.70 6.68
CA GLY A 162 -22.28 9.82 6.07
C GLY A 162 -20.92 9.40 5.52
N LEU A 163 -20.26 10.34 4.85
CA LEU A 163 -18.92 10.15 4.37
C LEU A 163 -17.93 10.24 5.55
N PRO A 164 -16.95 9.31 5.64
CA PRO A 164 -15.94 9.36 6.68
C PRO A 164 -14.98 10.52 6.41
N TYR A 165 -14.95 11.51 7.28
CA TYR A 165 -14.11 12.68 7.09
C TYR A 165 -12.62 12.40 7.36
N GLU A 166 -12.30 11.72 8.47
CA GLU A 166 -10.92 11.45 8.86
C GLU A 166 -10.38 10.09 8.36
N LYS A 167 -11.26 9.10 8.25
CA LYS A 167 -10.88 7.74 7.88
C LYS A 167 -10.92 7.58 6.37
N LYS A 168 -9.78 7.17 5.79
CA LYS A 168 -9.71 6.84 4.36
C LYS A 168 -10.50 5.56 4.08
N ILE A 169 -11.68 5.67 3.49
CA ILE A 169 -12.47 4.52 3.01
C ILE A 169 -12.94 4.85 1.61
N PHE A 170 -12.08 4.63 0.64
CA PHE A 170 -12.43 4.88 -0.75
C PHE A 170 -11.70 3.96 -1.71
N LYS A 171 -12.29 3.80 -2.88
CA LYS A 171 -11.69 3.23 -4.08
C LYS A 171 -11.39 4.37 -5.02
N ALA A 172 -10.19 4.44 -5.55
CA ALA A 172 -9.79 5.51 -6.44
C ALA A 172 -9.19 4.96 -7.73
N PHE A 173 -9.37 5.73 -8.77
CA PHE A 173 -8.76 5.59 -10.07
C PHE A 173 -8.12 6.92 -10.44
N LEU A 174 -6.91 6.86 -10.96
CA LEU A 174 -6.20 8.01 -11.49
C LEU A 174 -5.62 7.63 -12.85
N VAL A 175 -5.80 8.50 -13.84
CA VAL A 175 -5.11 8.39 -15.12
C VAL A 175 -4.48 9.72 -15.49
N ARG A 176 -3.23 9.65 -15.95
CA ARG A 176 -2.52 10.78 -16.55
C ARG A 176 -2.50 10.60 -18.06
N PHE A 177 -2.97 11.61 -18.77
CA PHE A 177 -2.88 11.68 -20.22
C PHE A 177 -1.85 12.70 -20.66
N GLU A 178 -1.08 12.35 -21.68
CA GLU A 178 -0.17 13.25 -22.39
C GLU A 178 -0.48 13.15 -23.89
N ALA A 179 -0.72 14.29 -24.53
CA ALA A 179 -1.15 14.35 -25.92
C ALA A 179 -2.31 13.38 -26.24
N GLY A 180 -3.29 13.28 -25.34
CA GLY A 180 -4.49 12.45 -25.48
C GLY A 180 -4.29 10.93 -25.26
N LYS A 181 -3.05 10.48 -24.97
CA LYS A 181 -2.73 9.07 -24.71
C LYS A 181 -2.55 8.84 -23.20
N ALA A 182 -3.17 7.80 -22.68
CA ALA A 182 -2.95 7.36 -21.31
C ALA A 182 -1.48 6.92 -21.13
N LYS A 183 -0.77 7.56 -20.23
CA LYS A 183 0.63 7.25 -19.87
C LYS A 183 0.71 6.42 -18.62
N GLU A 184 -0.07 6.79 -17.62
CA GLU A 184 -0.13 6.13 -16.34
C GLU A 184 -1.58 5.95 -15.94
N THR A 185 -1.91 4.75 -15.54
CA THR A 185 -3.25 4.40 -15.06
C THR A 185 -3.10 3.63 -13.76
N PHE A 186 -3.67 4.16 -12.69
CA PHE A 186 -3.56 3.58 -11.36
C PHE A 186 -4.93 3.30 -10.77
N VAL A 187 -5.02 2.20 -10.04
CA VAL A 187 -6.14 1.93 -9.12
C VAL A 187 -5.60 1.81 -7.72
N TYR A 188 -6.32 2.36 -6.79
CA TYR A 188 -6.05 2.34 -5.38
C TYR A 188 -7.32 1.95 -4.60
N ASP A 189 -7.16 1.19 -3.53
CA ASP A 189 -8.25 0.83 -2.63
C ASP A 189 -7.71 0.84 -1.20
N THR A 190 -8.36 1.57 -0.32
CA THR A 190 -7.98 1.63 1.10
C THR A 190 -8.32 0.37 1.87
N THR A 191 -9.11 -0.54 1.27
CA THR A 191 -9.38 -1.86 1.82
C THR A 191 -8.25 -2.84 1.48
N THR A 192 -8.20 -3.96 2.19
CA THR A 192 -7.13 -4.96 2.03
C THR A 192 -7.08 -5.64 0.66
N ARG A 193 -8.14 -5.52 -0.15
CA ARG A 193 -8.21 -6.14 -1.47
C ARG A 193 -8.91 -5.21 -2.46
N LEU A 194 -8.28 -4.98 -3.62
CA LEU A 194 -8.91 -4.26 -4.73
C LEU A 194 -10.21 -4.95 -5.14
N ALA A 195 -11.33 -4.22 -5.04
CA ALA A 195 -12.63 -4.72 -5.41
C ALA A 195 -12.70 -4.95 -6.94
N THR A 196 -12.89 -6.21 -7.36
CA THR A 196 -12.91 -6.60 -8.78
C THR A 196 -13.97 -5.82 -9.57
N TYR A 197 -15.15 -5.62 -9.00
CA TYR A 197 -16.22 -4.87 -9.67
C TYR A 197 -15.81 -3.43 -10.02
N TRP A 198 -14.89 -2.83 -9.21
CA TRP A 198 -14.42 -1.47 -9.40
C TRP A 198 -13.50 -1.36 -10.62
N TRP A 199 -12.42 -2.13 -10.66
CA TRP A 199 -11.44 -1.99 -11.72
C TRP A 199 -11.79 -2.79 -12.97
N ASP A 200 -12.32 -4.01 -12.85
CA ASP A 200 -12.61 -4.89 -13.97
C ASP A 200 -13.94 -4.53 -14.65
N THR A 201 -15.03 -4.41 -13.85
CA THR A 201 -16.38 -4.23 -14.41
C THR A 201 -16.74 -2.77 -14.65
N PHE A 202 -16.50 -1.90 -13.64
CA PHE A 202 -16.84 -0.48 -13.77
C PHE A 202 -15.85 0.27 -14.66
N LEU A 203 -14.54 0.20 -14.37
CA LEU A 203 -13.50 0.93 -15.10
C LEU A 203 -13.02 0.22 -16.36
N GLU A 204 -13.32 -1.06 -16.56
CA GLU A 204 -12.95 -1.88 -17.73
C GLU A 204 -11.42 -1.89 -17.99
N LEU A 205 -10.67 -2.16 -16.92
CA LEU A 205 -9.21 -2.17 -16.95
C LEU A 205 -8.68 -3.61 -16.99
N ASP A 206 -7.45 -3.77 -17.46
CA ASP A 206 -6.64 -4.97 -17.36
C ASP A 206 -5.41 -4.69 -16.49
N GLU A 207 -5.02 -5.66 -15.66
CA GLU A 207 -3.84 -5.54 -14.82
C GLU A 207 -2.57 -5.44 -15.69
N LEU A 208 -1.68 -4.48 -15.38
CA LEU A 208 -0.39 -4.37 -16.07
C LEU A 208 0.58 -5.46 -15.62
N TYR A 209 0.54 -5.81 -14.33
CA TYR A 209 1.40 -6.82 -13.72
C TYR A 209 0.59 -7.81 -12.92
N THR A 210 0.85 -9.11 -13.11
CA THR A 210 0.17 -10.17 -12.32
C THR A 210 0.69 -10.23 -10.89
N SER A 211 -0.08 -10.86 -10.01
CA SER A 211 0.31 -11.07 -8.61
C SER A 211 1.61 -11.87 -8.48
N GLU A 212 1.81 -12.88 -9.33
CA GLU A 212 3.03 -13.70 -9.37
C GLU A 212 4.25 -12.88 -9.80
N TYR A 213 4.10 -12.06 -10.84
CA TYR A 213 5.16 -11.15 -11.29
C TYR A 213 5.55 -10.18 -10.18
N ASN A 214 4.58 -9.52 -9.57
CA ASN A 214 4.78 -8.54 -8.50
C ASN A 214 5.47 -9.19 -7.29
N THR A 215 4.95 -10.32 -6.79
CA THR A 215 5.51 -11.01 -5.61
C THR A 215 6.94 -11.47 -5.87
N LYS A 216 7.19 -12.13 -7.00
CA LYS A 216 8.52 -12.58 -7.39
C LYS A 216 9.50 -11.43 -7.53
N THR A 217 9.07 -10.33 -8.16
CA THR A 217 9.91 -9.16 -8.42
C THR A 217 10.25 -8.45 -7.12
N ALA A 218 9.27 -8.20 -6.25
CA ALA A 218 9.46 -7.57 -4.95
C ALA A 218 10.45 -8.36 -4.08
N LEU A 219 10.25 -9.67 -3.91
CA LEU A 219 11.16 -10.53 -3.13
C LEU A 219 12.59 -10.51 -3.68
N LYS A 220 12.74 -10.66 -5.00
CA LYS A 220 14.05 -10.64 -5.67
C LYS A 220 14.76 -9.30 -5.47
N LEU A 221 14.05 -8.19 -5.58
CA LEU A 221 14.62 -6.85 -5.47
C LEU A 221 14.96 -6.49 -4.02
N LEU A 222 14.11 -6.84 -3.07
CA LEU A 222 14.41 -6.70 -1.65
C LEU A 222 15.69 -7.46 -1.29
N ASP A 223 15.81 -8.73 -1.66
CA ASP A 223 17.02 -9.50 -1.43
C ASP A 223 18.25 -8.89 -2.13
N SER A 224 18.17 -8.65 -3.46
CA SER A 224 19.35 -8.31 -4.26
C SER A 224 19.80 -6.84 -4.11
N LYS A 225 18.86 -5.91 -3.94
CA LYS A 225 19.16 -4.47 -3.92
C LYS A 225 19.23 -3.88 -2.52
N VAL A 226 18.53 -4.49 -1.55
CA VAL A 226 18.47 -3.99 -0.17
C VAL A 226 19.25 -4.90 0.76
N PHE A 227 18.78 -6.11 0.99
CA PHE A 227 19.30 -6.99 2.05
C PHE A 227 20.73 -7.47 1.80
N ASN A 228 21.11 -7.82 0.57
CA ASN A 228 22.48 -8.23 0.27
C ASN A 228 23.51 -7.12 0.57
N ASN A 229 23.13 -5.85 0.43
CA ASN A 229 24.00 -4.72 0.74
C ASN A 229 24.20 -4.55 2.27
N MET A 230 23.22 -4.94 3.06
CA MET A 230 23.28 -4.91 4.52
C MET A 230 24.07 -6.07 5.10
N LYS A 231 24.01 -7.23 4.47
CA LYS A 231 24.54 -8.51 4.99
C LYS A 231 25.99 -8.46 5.48
N LYS A 232 26.85 -7.69 4.81
CA LYS A 232 28.28 -7.57 5.18
C LYS A 232 28.55 -6.52 6.24
N LYS A 233 27.80 -5.41 6.22
CA LYS A 233 28.05 -4.25 7.07
C LYS A 233 27.25 -4.29 8.38
N PHE A 234 26.04 -4.84 8.32
CA PHE A 234 25.06 -4.86 9.40
C PHE A 234 24.43 -6.25 9.50
N PRO A 235 25.20 -7.31 9.80
CA PRO A 235 24.73 -8.70 9.75
C PRO A 235 23.61 -9.00 10.74
N ALA A 236 23.64 -8.39 11.93
CA ALA A 236 22.62 -8.58 12.96
C ALA A 236 21.28 -7.95 12.54
N ASP A 237 21.31 -6.70 12.07
CA ASP A 237 20.13 -6.00 11.56
C ASP A 237 19.61 -6.66 10.28
N HIS A 238 20.51 -7.06 9.37
CA HIS A 238 20.13 -7.78 8.15
C HIS A 238 19.28 -9.03 8.48
N THR A 239 19.74 -9.85 9.42
CA THR A 239 19.05 -11.10 9.76
C THR A 239 17.65 -10.83 10.29
N ARG A 240 17.48 -9.85 11.18
CA ARG A 240 16.20 -9.49 11.78
C ARG A 240 15.24 -8.84 10.80
N ILE A 241 15.71 -7.85 10.06
CA ILE A 241 14.87 -7.13 9.09
C ILE A 241 14.42 -8.08 7.97
N ARG A 242 15.32 -8.93 7.45
CA ARG A 242 14.98 -9.91 6.44
C ARG A 242 14.00 -10.95 6.97
N ASN A 243 14.17 -11.42 8.21
CA ASN A 243 13.23 -12.34 8.84
C ASN A 243 11.81 -11.74 8.93
N LYS A 244 11.70 -10.48 9.40
CA LYS A 244 10.42 -9.75 9.42
C LYS A 244 9.82 -9.59 8.01
N ALA A 245 10.65 -9.28 7.00
CA ALA A 245 10.20 -9.16 5.63
C ALA A 245 9.63 -10.48 5.09
N VAL A 246 10.32 -11.60 5.32
CA VAL A 246 9.81 -12.94 4.95
C VAL A 246 8.50 -13.22 5.69
N GLY A 247 8.43 -12.93 6.99
CA GLY A 247 7.21 -13.08 7.78
C GLY A 247 6.02 -12.30 7.23
N TYR A 248 6.23 -11.07 6.79
CA TYR A 248 5.20 -10.26 6.16
C TYR A 248 4.65 -10.95 4.90
N PHE A 249 5.52 -11.40 3.99
CA PHE A 249 5.09 -12.09 2.77
C PHE A 249 4.43 -13.45 3.03
N GLN A 250 4.74 -14.12 4.13
CA GLN A 250 4.13 -15.42 4.49
C GLN A 250 2.82 -15.29 5.26
N SER A 251 2.58 -14.17 5.95
CA SER A 251 1.41 -13.98 6.81
C SER A 251 0.32 -13.08 6.20
N GLN A 252 0.66 -12.27 5.21
CA GLN A 252 -0.28 -11.34 4.58
C GLN A 252 -0.77 -11.87 3.23
N ASN A 253 -2.05 -11.64 2.93
CA ASN A 253 -2.63 -11.96 1.62
C ASN A 253 -2.34 -10.87 0.58
N GLN A 254 -1.95 -9.69 1.03
CA GLN A 254 -1.69 -8.52 0.18
C GLN A 254 -0.42 -7.80 0.61
N PHE A 255 0.39 -7.44 -0.37
CA PHE A 255 1.48 -6.50 -0.20
C PHE A 255 0.95 -5.07 -0.34
N GLU A 256 1.30 -4.22 0.61
CA GLU A 256 1.12 -2.78 0.55
C GLU A 256 2.37 -2.13 1.14
N MET A 257 2.98 -1.20 0.40
CA MET A 257 4.31 -0.66 0.70
C MET A 257 4.40 -0.02 2.09
N GLY A 258 3.38 0.76 2.49
CA GLY A 258 3.35 1.42 3.80
C GLY A 258 3.28 0.39 4.94
N SER A 259 2.36 -0.56 4.84
CA SER A 259 2.17 -1.65 5.81
C SER A 259 3.42 -2.55 5.90
N PHE A 260 4.07 -2.82 4.76
CA PHE A 260 5.33 -3.56 4.73
C PHE A 260 6.45 -2.83 5.49
N LEU A 261 6.62 -1.53 5.24
CA LEU A 261 7.63 -0.72 5.93
C LEU A 261 7.33 -0.60 7.42
N GLU A 262 6.06 -0.48 7.81
CA GLU A 262 5.64 -0.45 9.22
C GLU A 262 5.99 -1.75 9.92
N ALA A 263 5.67 -2.88 9.32
CA ALA A 263 5.94 -4.21 9.89
C ALA A 263 7.44 -4.54 9.98
N THR A 264 8.27 -3.96 9.10
CA THR A 264 9.67 -4.38 8.97
C THR A 264 10.68 -3.37 9.50
N LEU A 265 10.49 -2.08 9.24
CA LEU A 265 11.52 -1.05 9.42
C LEU A 265 11.08 0.15 10.25
N ASN A 266 9.89 0.71 10.09
CA ASN A 266 9.52 1.98 10.72
C ASN A 266 9.70 1.92 12.25
N ASN A 267 9.22 0.85 12.89
CA ASN A 267 9.32 0.62 14.34
C ASN A 267 10.56 -0.21 14.73
N TYR A 268 11.45 -0.49 13.78
CA TYR A 268 12.67 -1.25 14.07
C TYR A 268 13.73 -0.36 14.72
N VAL A 269 14.26 -0.83 15.86
CA VAL A 269 15.39 -0.21 16.54
C VAL A 269 16.66 -0.92 16.07
N PRO A 270 17.58 -0.24 15.37
CA PRO A 270 18.84 -0.83 14.92
C PRO A 270 19.71 -1.34 16.07
N ILE A 271 20.37 -2.48 15.85
CA ILE A 271 21.40 -3.01 16.74
C ILE A 271 22.71 -2.29 16.48
N GLU A 272 23.08 -2.18 15.21
CA GLU A 272 24.21 -1.37 14.80
C GLU A 272 23.77 0.10 14.60
N SER A 273 24.30 1.01 15.44
CA SER A 273 23.92 2.43 15.46
C SER A 273 24.13 3.16 14.12
N GLU A 274 25.04 2.67 13.30
CA GLU A 274 25.38 3.24 11.99
C GLU A 274 24.47 2.75 10.85
N LEU A 275 23.45 1.92 11.15
CA LEU A 275 22.51 1.45 10.12
C LEU A 275 21.77 2.66 9.48
N PRO A 276 21.90 2.90 8.17
CA PRO A 276 21.27 4.03 7.52
C PRO A 276 19.78 3.75 7.25
N LYS A 277 18.99 3.60 8.34
CA LYS A 277 17.58 3.16 8.30
C LYS A 277 16.73 4.01 7.35
N THR A 278 16.83 5.34 7.43
CA THR A 278 16.06 6.25 6.54
C THR A 278 16.37 6.03 5.07
N ALA A 279 17.65 5.93 4.71
CA ALA A 279 18.04 5.69 3.32
C ALA A 279 17.60 4.31 2.82
N ILE A 280 17.53 3.29 3.70
CA ILE A 280 17.01 1.96 3.36
C ILE A 280 15.51 2.05 3.08
N ILE A 281 14.73 2.76 3.92
CA ILE A 281 13.30 2.97 3.74
C ILE A 281 13.02 3.68 2.40
N GLU A 282 13.71 4.76 2.11
CA GLU A 282 13.57 5.49 0.84
C GLU A 282 13.92 4.61 -0.36
N LYS A 283 14.98 3.84 -0.26
CA LYS A 283 15.37 2.92 -1.32
C LYS A 283 14.28 1.87 -1.59
N ILE A 284 13.64 1.33 -0.55
CA ILE A 284 12.55 0.36 -0.68
C ILE A 284 11.34 1.03 -1.33
N ARG A 285 10.95 2.24 -0.90
CA ARG A 285 9.83 3.00 -1.48
C ARG A 285 9.99 3.25 -2.98
N ASN A 286 11.21 3.46 -3.44
CA ASN A 286 11.51 3.74 -4.85
C ASN A 286 11.67 2.48 -5.72
N LEU A 287 11.63 1.26 -5.16
CA LEU A 287 11.76 0.02 -5.94
C LEU A 287 10.63 -0.16 -6.97
N PRO A 288 9.34 0.03 -6.64
CA PRO A 288 8.24 -0.17 -7.58
C PRO A 288 8.37 0.66 -8.86
N GLU A 289 8.64 1.93 -8.72
CA GLU A 289 8.80 2.83 -9.85
C GLU A 289 10.05 2.49 -10.67
N ARG A 290 11.18 2.31 -10.00
CA ARG A 290 12.47 2.06 -10.66
C ARG A 290 12.55 0.73 -11.39
N TYR A 291 11.80 -0.28 -10.96
CA TYR A 291 11.88 -1.64 -11.49
C TYR A 291 10.56 -2.19 -12.02
N ASN A 292 9.57 -1.31 -12.25
CA ASN A 292 8.32 -1.63 -12.92
C ASN A 292 7.55 -2.80 -12.29
N PHE A 293 7.16 -2.65 -11.03
CA PHE A 293 6.18 -3.49 -10.35
C PHE A 293 5.26 -2.61 -9.49
N ASP A 294 4.20 -3.19 -8.94
CA ASP A 294 3.23 -2.41 -8.17
C ASP A 294 3.67 -2.21 -6.72
N SER A 295 3.24 -1.12 -6.09
CA SER A 295 3.41 -0.89 -4.65
C SER A 295 2.26 -1.44 -3.79
N GLN A 296 1.21 -1.95 -4.44
CA GLN A 296 0.10 -2.69 -3.83
C GLN A 296 -0.32 -3.85 -4.74
N PHE A 297 -0.33 -5.09 -4.23
CA PHE A 297 -0.72 -6.27 -5.01
C PHE A 297 -1.08 -7.45 -4.10
N PRO A 298 -1.94 -8.40 -4.54
CA PRO A 298 -2.12 -9.68 -3.87
C PRO A 298 -0.82 -10.48 -3.86
N ILE A 299 -0.48 -11.07 -2.72
CA ILE A 299 0.70 -11.92 -2.60
C ILE A 299 0.38 -13.29 -3.19
N ALA A 300 1.15 -13.71 -4.18
CA ALA A 300 1.06 -15.04 -4.75
C ALA A 300 1.83 -16.04 -3.87
N GLU A 301 1.11 -16.88 -3.15
CA GLU A 301 1.67 -17.82 -2.14
C GLU A 301 2.73 -18.76 -2.74
N ASP A 302 2.52 -19.23 -3.97
CA ASP A 302 3.46 -20.10 -4.70
C ASP A 302 4.82 -19.43 -4.93
N GLN A 303 4.89 -18.09 -4.87
CA GLN A 303 6.12 -17.30 -4.99
C GLN A 303 6.85 -17.14 -3.65
N VAL A 304 6.23 -17.50 -2.51
CA VAL A 304 6.77 -17.31 -1.14
C VAL A 304 7.14 -18.64 -0.47
N THR A 305 7.47 -19.64 -1.25
CA THR A 305 7.85 -20.97 -0.73
C THR A 305 9.20 -20.93 -0.01
N SER A 306 9.42 -21.86 0.95
CA SER A 306 10.67 -22.02 1.71
C SER A 306 11.91 -22.08 0.80
N ARG A 307 11.80 -22.69 -0.39
CA ARG A 307 12.88 -22.73 -1.37
C ARG A 307 13.31 -21.34 -1.85
N LYS A 308 12.38 -20.38 -1.94
CA LYS A 308 12.60 -19.03 -2.46
C LYS A 308 13.02 -18.05 -1.37
N VAL A 309 12.54 -18.23 -0.14
CA VAL A 309 12.77 -17.30 0.96
C VAL A 309 13.88 -17.69 1.93
N LYS A 310 14.42 -18.91 1.80
CA LYS A 310 15.50 -19.40 2.68
C LYS A 310 16.70 -18.46 2.74
N SER A 311 17.28 -18.35 3.92
CA SER A 311 18.52 -17.61 4.17
C SER A 311 19.62 -18.57 4.60
N LYS A 312 20.84 -18.35 4.12
CA LYS A 312 22.03 -19.09 4.52
C LYS A 312 23.03 -18.16 5.21
N ILE A 313 23.44 -18.53 6.41
CA ILE A 313 24.45 -17.86 7.20
C ILE A 313 25.62 -18.83 7.37
N ASN A 314 26.78 -18.47 6.85
CA ASN A 314 27.99 -19.24 7.07
C ASN A 314 28.51 -18.97 8.49
N LEU A 315 28.58 -20.01 9.32
CA LEU A 315 29.05 -19.91 10.70
C LEU A 315 30.57 -20.17 10.80
N THR A 316 31.03 -21.20 10.09
CA THR A 316 32.45 -21.57 9.96
C THR A 316 32.67 -22.12 8.54
N ASP A 317 33.92 -22.40 8.17
CA ASP A 317 34.24 -23.02 6.88
C ASP A 317 33.54 -24.39 6.67
N LYS A 318 33.06 -25.02 7.76
CA LYS A 318 32.43 -26.36 7.72
C LYS A 318 30.98 -26.37 8.16
N VAL A 319 30.42 -25.25 8.64
CA VAL A 319 29.08 -25.20 9.24
C VAL A 319 28.30 -24.02 8.71
N ASP A 320 27.12 -24.30 8.18
CA ASP A 320 26.15 -23.32 7.74
C ASP A 320 24.87 -23.42 8.56
N LEU A 321 24.29 -22.27 8.94
CA LEU A 321 22.93 -22.17 9.43
C LEU A 321 22.00 -21.82 8.27
N ILE A 322 20.95 -22.62 8.09
CA ILE A 322 19.92 -22.38 7.06
C ILE A 322 18.60 -22.08 7.76
N ILE A 323 18.15 -20.84 7.66
CA ILE A 323 16.82 -20.42 8.07
C ILE A 323 15.90 -20.62 6.88
N LYS A 324 14.94 -21.56 6.97
CA LYS A 324 14.08 -21.97 5.85
C LYS A 324 12.91 -21.03 5.63
N GLU A 325 12.39 -20.44 6.70
CA GLU A 325 11.17 -19.64 6.73
C GLU A 325 11.30 -18.55 7.80
N ASN A 326 10.25 -17.74 7.97
CA ASN A 326 10.19 -16.79 9.08
C ASN A 326 10.22 -17.51 10.43
N ILE A 327 10.98 -16.99 11.35
CA ILE A 327 10.96 -17.38 12.76
C ILE A 327 10.31 -16.23 13.53
N PRO A 328 9.05 -16.38 14.03
CA PRO A 328 8.33 -15.30 14.71
C PRO A 328 9.12 -14.70 15.88
N GLU A 329 9.69 -15.56 16.72
CA GLU A 329 10.50 -15.18 17.88
C GLU A 329 11.99 -15.45 17.63
N LEU A 330 12.54 -14.80 16.61
CA LEU A 330 13.93 -15.05 16.18
C LEU A 330 14.93 -14.90 17.31
N ASP A 331 14.83 -13.83 18.10
CA ASP A 331 15.82 -13.48 19.14
C ASP A 331 15.78 -14.42 20.33
N SER A 332 14.63 -15.04 20.63
CA SER A 332 14.53 -16.09 21.66
C SER A 332 14.84 -17.48 21.14
N THR A 333 14.78 -17.68 19.81
CA THR A 333 15.07 -18.97 19.17
C THR A 333 16.55 -19.10 18.82
N ILE A 334 17.17 -18.04 18.31
CA ILE A 334 18.57 -18.01 17.90
C ILE A 334 19.22 -16.77 18.49
N SER A 335 20.18 -16.94 19.37
CA SER A 335 20.89 -15.84 20.02
C SER A 335 22.40 -16.01 19.96
N GLY A 336 23.14 -14.90 20.00
CA GLY A 336 24.58 -14.89 20.23
C GLY A 336 24.88 -14.86 21.73
N PHE A 337 25.88 -15.59 22.16
CA PHE A 337 26.33 -15.59 23.52
C PHE A 337 27.84 -15.31 23.58
N LEU A 338 28.26 -14.52 24.56
CA LEU A 338 29.64 -14.19 24.82
C LEU A 338 29.95 -14.63 26.27
N ASP A 339 30.90 -15.54 26.45
CA ASP A 339 31.29 -15.98 27.79
C ASP A 339 32.29 -15.02 28.45
N LYS A 340 32.64 -15.31 29.70
CA LYS A 340 33.59 -14.52 30.52
C LYS A 340 35.03 -14.47 29.92
N GLU A 341 35.35 -15.40 29.03
CA GLU A 341 36.63 -15.50 28.31
C GLU A 341 36.56 -14.88 26.92
N ASN A 342 35.48 -14.14 26.60
CA ASN A 342 35.19 -13.55 25.28
C ASN A 342 35.06 -14.56 24.13
N ARG A 343 34.76 -15.83 24.43
CA ARG A 343 34.44 -16.83 23.40
C ARG A 343 33.00 -16.58 22.89
N LYS A 344 32.82 -16.66 21.57
CA LYS A 344 31.56 -16.37 20.90
C LYS A 344 30.83 -17.65 20.56
N TYR A 345 29.55 -17.72 20.91
CA TYR A 345 28.70 -18.85 20.66
C TYR A 345 27.42 -18.41 19.93
N ILE A 346 26.80 -19.34 19.23
CA ILE A 346 25.40 -19.21 18.76
C ILE A 346 24.61 -20.27 19.49
N ILE A 347 23.56 -19.84 20.19
CA ILE A 347 22.65 -20.71 20.92
C ILE A 347 21.36 -20.82 20.08
N ILE A 348 20.92 -22.03 19.84
CA ILE A 348 19.66 -22.35 19.14
C ILE A 348 18.78 -23.13 20.10
N ARG A 349 17.64 -22.58 20.50
CA ARG A 349 16.66 -23.26 21.31
C ARG A 349 15.92 -24.29 20.45
N THR A 350 16.14 -25.58 20.75
CA THR A 350 15.58 -26.68 19.98
C THR A 350 15.54 -27.97 20.81
N ASP A 351 14.42 -28.66 20.81
CA ASP A 351 14.32 -29.97 21.46
C ASP A 351 14.95 -31.06 20.59
N THR A 352 14.57 -31.11 19.31
CA THR A 352 15.04 -32.13 18.37
C THR A 352 16.54 -32.03 18.12
N GLY A 353 17.05 -30.79 17.92
CA GLY A 353 18.47 -30.56 17.64
C GLY A 353 19.38 -30.92 18.84
N TYR A 354 18.90 -30.72 20.07
CA TYR A 354 19.62 -31.04 21.30
C TYR A 354 20.00 -32.52 21.35
N GLU A 355 19.13 -33.44 20.96
CA GLU A 355 19.36 -34.87 20.99
C GLU A 355 20.61 -35.30 20.20
N HIS A 356 20.98 -34.57 19.16
CA HIS A 356 22.21 -34.86 18.41
C HIS A 356 23.51 -34.43 19.08
N PHE A 357 23.43 -33.56 20.08
CA PHE A 357 24.61 -32.96 20.74
C PHE A 357 24.63 -33.12 22.27
N LYS A 358 23.65 -33.81 22.86
CA LYS A 358 23.50 -33.94 24.33
C LYS A 358 24.70 -34.51 25.09
N GLY A 359 25.63 -35.14 24.43
CA GLY A 359 26.89 -35.61 25.06
C GLY A 359 27.96 -34.53 25.18
N ASN A 360 27.78 -33.37 24.59
CA ASN A 360 28.74 -32.25 24.57
C ASN A 360 28.12 -31.00 25.21
N THR A 361 27.43 -31.14 26.33
CA THR A 361 26.71 -30.06 27.00
C THR A 361 27.71 -29.09 27.67
N LEU A 362 27.61 -27.82 27.37
CA LEU A 362 28.27 -26.71 28.06
C LEU A 362 27.33 -26.18 29.14
N GLU A 363 27.75 -26.16 30.37
CA GLU A 363 27.03 -25.48 31.45
C GLU A 363 27.28 -23.98 31.32
N ILE A 364 26.24 -23.25 30.96
CA ILE A 364 26.23 -21.78 30.93
C ILE A 364 25.65 -21.36 32.29
N SER A 365 26.47 -20.87 33.21
CA SER A 365 25.99 -20.29 34.47
C SER A 365 25.28 -18.96 34.15
N GLU A 366 23.95 -18.92 34.28
CA GLU A 366 23.23 -17.68 34.46
C GLU A 366 23.58 -17.12 35.84
N GLU A 367 24.37 -16.06 35.91
CA GLU A 367 24.42 -15.24 37.11
C GLU A 367 23.30 -14.20 37.03
N GLU A 368 22.50 -14.15 38.10
CA GLU A 368 21.41 -13.20 38.38
C GLU A 368 21.79 -11.73 38.14
#